data_705f08a0a4a0f37fdeb5b897224c5d33
#
_entry.id   705f08a0a4a0f37fdeb5b897224c5d33
#
_cell.length_a   1.000
_cell.length_b   1.000
_cell.length_c   1.000
_cell.angle_alpha   90.00
_cell.angle_beta   90.00
_cell.angle_gamma   90.00
#
_symmetry.space_group_name_H-M   'P 1'
#
loop_
_entity.id
_entity.type
_entity.pdbx_description
1 polymer ?
#
loop_
_entity_poly.entity_id
_entity_poly.type
_entity_poly.pdbx_seq_one_letter_code
_entity_poly.pdbx_strand_id
1 'polypeptide(L)'
;MGLKSVLFSGILLYVMAVGVQAKPETGSGLDKSLLPQPVYSPDPGLVDLYWAAWDLAWGRVKYQDGIPQSPYMDENLWDDTIWIWDTEFMVLFCRYAPSLFPGIQSLDNFYKTILDGEPVSLKIWHPDNPPFFAWVEYEYYKMTGDKRRLEYVLEDNRYLQRHFYWFEKLKRGGSRFSKMPVMLERREKGYLWGDVQSGMDNTPRGRGCNGEMLWMDALAQQALAALYIERIAEVLDDPSTAKEFAGEYAVKKDLLNKCYWDAEDGFYYDIEEATGDFVKVRTPAVYWAMLAEVPGRKQAARLVEYAQDEDEFGGQYPWPSVSRSDADYNGTVGDYWRGGVWLPLAYMSTKALETYGYHDVAHENACRLLAQMSETYKTFEPHSIWECYSPSAARPGQRVDGENLTLVAQDFCGWSALGPISLFIENVLGFYNIDATARLVEWRKTGWGEQGIRNLRFGDVHTDIVADGDTVRVVSDKEYVLKVNGKKYKVKAGTQAFTLK
;
A
#
# COMPACT_ATOMS: atom_id res chain seq x y z
N MET A 1 -57.76 -5.34 44.89
CA MET A 1 -57.73 -4.50 43.68
C MET A 1 -56.43 -3.71 43.71
N GLY A 2 -55.45 -4.10 42.99
CA GLY A 2 -54.14 -3.45 42.91
C GLY A 2 -53.60 -3.60 41.49
N LEU A 3 -53.61 -2.51 40.75
CA LEU A 3 -52.99 -2.42 39.41
C LEU A 3 -51.49 -2.47 39.54
N LYS A 4 -50.85 -3.44 38.90
CA LYS A 4 -49.40 -3.45 38.67
C LYS A 4 -49.11 -2.73 37.36
N SER A 5 -48.41 -1.60 37.46
CA SER A 5 -47.86 -0.89 36.30
C SER A 5 -46.60 -1.64 35.80
N VAL A 6 -46.65 -2.05 34.55
CA VAL A 6 -45.49 -2.61 33.83
C VAL A 6 -44.78 -1.46 33.12
N LEU A 7 -43.53 -1.17 33.59
CA LEU A 7 -42.61 -0.26 32.90
C LEU A 7 -42.05 -1.00 31.67
N PHE A 8 -42.36 -0.52 30.50
CA PHE A 8 -41.67 -0.85 29.24
C PHE A 8 -40.43 0.04 29.16
N SER A 9 -39.24 -0.56 29.32
CA SER A 9 -37.98 0.08 28.96
C SER A 9 -37.82 -0.01 27.46
N GLY A 10 -38.01 1.11 26.77
CA GLY A 10 -37.71 1.23 25.37
C GLY A 10 -36.21 1.23 25.13
N ILE A 11 -35.67 0.17 24.56
CA ILE A 11 -34.33 0.15 24.00
C ILE A 11 -34.40 0.93 22.68
N LEU A 12 -33.82 2.13 22.66
CA LEU A 12 -33.60 2.91 21.45
C LEU A 12 -32.47 2.23 20.66
N LEU A 13 -32.80 1.40 19.69
CA LEU A 13 -31.85 0.96 18.69
C LEU A 13 -31.47 2.17 17.81
N TYR A 14 -30.29 2.70 18.04
CA TYR A 14 -29.65 3.60 17.07
C TYR A 14 -29.17 2.73 15.89
N VAL A 15 -30.01 2.56 14.89
CA VAL A 15 -29.59 2.07 13.58
C VAL A 15 -28.86 3.24 12.94
N MET A 16 -27.52 3.25 13.02
CA MET A 16 -26.74 4.04 12.12
C MET A 16 -26.98 3.48 10.72
N ALA A 17 -27.82 4.14 9.95
CA ALA A 17 -27.94 3.88 8.54
C ALA A 17 -26.58 4.19 7.90
N VAL A 18 -25.84 3.16 7.50
CA VAL A 18 -24.76 3.29 6.54
C VAL A 18 -25.44 3.84 5.28
N GLY A 19 -25.29 5.14 5.07
CA GLY A 19 -25.89 5.82 3.93
C GLY A 19 -25.29 5.21 2.66
N VAL A 20 -26.12 4.52 1.90
CA VAL A 20 -25.83 4.26 0.49
C VAL A 20 -25.60 5.62 -0.14
N GLN A 21 -24.34 5.94 -0.47
CA GLN A 21 -24.03 7.18 -1.18
C GLN A 21 -24.81 7.12 -2.50
N ALA A 22 -25.73 8.06 -2.66
CA ALA A 22 -26.42 8.25 -3.94
C ALA A 22 -25.35 8.50 -5.01
N LYS A 23 -25.54 7.86 -6.20
CA LYS A 23 -24.69 8.13 -7.36
C LYS A 23 -24.55 9.66 -7.49
N PRO A 24 -23.34 10.23 -7.47
CA PRO A 24 -23.17 11.65 -7.70
C PRO A 24 -23.87 12.01 -9.01
N GLU A 25 -24.62 13.10 -9.04
CA GLU A 25 -25.17 13.60 -10.31
C GLU A 25 -24.00 13.71 -11.29
N THR A 26 -24.15 13.19 -12.48
CA THR A 26 -23.12 13.25 -13.54
C THR A 26 -22.78 14.73 -13.76
N GLY A 27 -21.66 15.19 -13.15
CA GLY A 27 -21.23 16.59 -13.21
C GLY A 27 -20.77 17.21 -11.89
N SER A 28 -20.93 16.57 -10.72
CA SER A 28 -20.37 17.10 -9.48
C SER A 28 -18.86 16.82 -9.46
N GLY A 29 -18.06 17.89 -9.54
CA GLY A 29 -16.60 17.80 -9.39
C GLY A 29 -16.19 17.32 -7.99
N LEU A 30 -14.96 16.89 -7.85
CA LEU A 30 -14.36 16.54 -6.56
C LEU A 30 -14.39 17.72 -5.59
N ASP A 31 -15.00 17.54 -4.42
CA ASP A 31 -14.96 18.55 -3.35
C ASP A 31 -13.62 18.50 -2.63
N LYS A 32 -12.67 19.29 -3.13
CA LYS A 32 -11.32 19.39 -2.58
C LYS A 32 -11.28 19.96 -1.15
N SER A 33 -12.36 20.57 -0.66
CA SER A 33 -12.43 21.06 0.72
C SER A 33 -12.52 19.94 1.76
N LEU A 34 -12.84 18.73 1.32
CA LEU A 34 -12.90 17.53 2.17
C LEU A 34 -11.58 16.75 2.21
N LEU A 35 -10.60 17.13 1.37
CA LEU A 35 -9.30 16.47 1.27
C LEU A 35 -8.26 17.14 2.19
N PRO A 36 -7.24 16.42 2.65
CA PRO A 36 -6.07 17.02 3.24
C PRO A 36 -5.42 18.02 2.26
N GLN A 37 -5.00 19.17 2.75
CA GLN A 37 -4.46 20.26 1.93
C GLN A 37 -2.98 20.44 2.26
N PRO A 38 -2.06 19.94 1.43
CA PRO A 38 -0.64 20.10 1.67
C PRO A 38 -0.22 21.56 1.52
N VAL A 39 0.70 21.97 2.38
CA VAL A 39 1.42 23.24 2.31
C VAL A 39 2.89 22.91 2.11
N TYR A 40 3.47 23.29 0.97
CA TYR A 40 4.86 22.96 0.67
C TYR A 40 5.49 24.02 -0.23
N SER A 41 6.08 25.05 0.38
CA SER A 41 6.70 26.16 -0.38
C SER A 41 8.02 25.81 -1.09
N PRO A 42 8.79 24.76 -0.69
CA PRO A 42 10.01 24.41 -1.41
C PRO A 42 9.80 23.97 -2.87
N ASP A 43 8.69 23.28 -3.17
CA ASP A 43 8.31 22.91 -4.54
C ASP A 43 6.77 22.91 -4.71
N PRO A 44 6.19 24.04 -5.19
CA PRO A 44 4.76 24.11 -5.48
C PRO A 44 4.28 23.10 -6.52
N GLY A 45 5.16 22.64 -7.42
CA GLY A 45 4.80 21.66 -8.43
C GLY A 45 4.45 20.29 -7.87
N LEU A 46 4.94 19.94 -6.69
CA LEU A 46 4.50 18.74 -5.97
C LEU A 46 3.06 18.88 -5.45
N VAL A 47 2.66 20.09 -5.07
CA VAL A 47 1.26 20.36 -4.68
C VAL A 47 0.34 20.28 -5.90
N ASP A 48 0.77 20.77 -7.07
CA ASP A 48 0.00 20.63 -8.31
C ASP A 48 -0.16 19.16 -8.70
N LEU A 49 0.91 18.37 -8.62
CA LEU A 49 0.88 16.93 -8.87
C LEU A 49 -0.03 16.18 -7.89
N TYR A 50 -0.03 16.56 -6.62
CA TYR A 50 -0.93 16.02 -5.59
C TYR A 50 -2.40 16.23 -5.97
N TRP A 51 -2.76 17.44 -6.42
CA TRP A 51 -4.13 17.74 -6.82
C TRP A 51 -4.53 17.02 -8.11
N ALA A 52 -3.60 16.90 -9.07
CA ALA A 52 -3.83 16.11 -10.28
C ALA A 52 -4.11 14.63 -9.96
N ALA A 53 -3.39 14.05 -8.99
CA ALA A 53 -3.63 12.67 -8.57
C ALA A 53 -5.04 12.47 -7.97
N TRP A 54 -5.51 13.40 -7.15
CA TRP A 54 -6.86 13.32 -6.60
C TRP A 54 -7.95 13.51 -7.67
N ASP A 55 -7.74 14.40 -8.64
CA ASP A 55 -8.67 14.58 -9.75
C ASP A 55 -8.76 13.32 -10.61
N LEU A 56 -7.63 12.66 -10.90
CA LEU A 56 -7.62 11.37 -11.60
C LEU A 56 -8.29 10.26 -10.78
N ALA A 57 -7.98 10.17 -9.47
CA ALA A 57 -8.59 9.19 -8.57
C ALA A 57 -10.11 9.34 -8.51
N TRP A 58 -10.62 10.59 -8.53
CA TRP A 58 -12.07 10.83 -8.58
C TRP A 58 -12.73 10.25 -9.81
N GLY A 59 -12.06 10.34 -10.96
CA GLY A 59 -12.51 9.71 -12.21
C GLY A 59 -12.52 8.17 -12.16
N ARG A 60 -11.91 7.56 -11.15
CA ARG A 60 -11.83 6.11 -10.94
C ARG A 60 -12.81 5.55 -9.93
N VAL A 61 -13.65 6.39 -9.34
CA VAL A 61 -14.81 5.93 -8.57
C VAL A 61 -15.87 5.46 -9.54
N LYS A 62 -16.08 4.15 -9.64
CA LYS A 62 -16.99 3.51 -10.59
C LYS A 62 -18.23 2.99 -9.90
N TYR A 63 -19.33 2.99 -10.64
CA TYR A 63 -20.62 2.43 -10.25
C TYR A 63 -20.94 1.29 -11.20
N GLN A 64 -21.11 0.09 -10.67
CA GLN A 64 -21.34 -1.13 -11.45
C GLN A 64 -22.45 -1.95 -10.81
N ASP A 65 -23.37 -2.44 -11.64
CA ASP A 65 -24.38 -3.41 -11.21
C ASP A 65 -23.82 -4.84 -11.26
N GLY A 66 -24.35 -5.71 -10.40
CA GLY A 66 -23.95 -7.12 -10.38
C GLY A 66 -22.58 -7.41 -9.76
N ILE A 67 -22.13 -6.53 -8.86
CA ILE A 67 -20.97 -6.75 -8.01
C ILE A 67 -21.36 -6.62 -6.53
N PRO A 68 -20.64 -7.27 -5.61
CA PRO A 68 -20.96 -7.23 -4.18
C PRO A 68 -20.89 -5.83 -3.56
N GLN A 69 -19.98 -4.98 -4.04
CA GLN A 69 -19.75 -3.63 -3.54
C GLN A 69 -19.69 -2.60 -4.68
N SER A 70 -20.61 -1.64 -4.67
CA SER A 70 -20.65 -0.49 -5.56
C SER A 70 -21.08 0.74 -4.75
N PRO A 71 -20.42 1.92 -4.88
CA PRO A 71 -19.29 2.20 -5.75
C PRO A 71 -18.01 1.48 -5.33
N TYR A 72 -17.05 1.43 -6.26
CA TYR A 72 -15.72 0.84 -6.02
C TYR A 72 -14.62 1.67 -6.70
N MET A 73 -13.38 1.46 -6.28
CA MET A 73 -12.20 2.03 -6.94
C MET A 73 -11.76 1.11 -8.08
N ASP A 74 -11.51 1.72 -9.23
CA ASP A 74 -11.02 1.07 -10.43
C ASP A 74 -9.60 1.55 -10.77
N GLU A 75 -8.75 0.67 -11.30
CA GLU A 75 -7.35 1.01 -11.52
C GLU A 75 -7.11 1.81 -12.82
N ASN A 76 -7.75 1.53 -13.93
CA ASN A 76 -7.77 2.25 -15.21
C ASN A 76 -7.63 1.41 -16.49
N LEU A 77 -7.13 0.18 -16.46
CA LEU A 77 -6.77 -0.49 -17.72
C LEU A 77 -7.97 -1.10 -18.45
N TRP A 78 -8.85 -1.81 -17.72
CA TRP A 78 -9.99 -2.50 -18.33
C TRP A 78 -11.26 -2.37 -17.49
N ASP A 79 -12.29 -1.76 -18.04
CA ASP A 79 -13.58 -1.51 -17.37
C ASP A 79 -14.34 -2.80 -16.93
N ASP A 80 -13.92 -3.98 -17.36
CA ASP A 80 -14.56 -5.26 -17.04
C ASP A 80 -13.77 -6.12 -16.05
N THR A 81 -12.73 -5.56 -15.45
CA THR A 81 -11.75 -6.33 -14.66
C THR A 81 -11.35 -5.58 -13.39
N ILE A 82 -11.14 -6.32 -12.32
CA ILE A 82 -10.57 -5.83 -11.07
C ILE A 82 -9.39 -6.70 -10.63
N TRP A 83 -8.41 -6.08 -9.96
CA TRP A 83 -7.21 -6.74 -9.46
C TRP A 83 -7.10 -6.55 -7.95
N ILE A 84 -6.72 -7.64 -7.25
CA ILE A 84 -6.52 -7.61 -5.80
C ILE A 84 -5.40 -6.64 -5.43
N TRP A 85 -4.22 -6.87 -5.99
CA TRP A 85 -3.00 -6.10 -5.77
C TRP A 85 -3.21 -4.58 -5.95
N ASP A 86 -3.85 -4.15 -7.07
CA ASP A 86 -4.11 -2.74 -7.37
C ASP A 86 -5.07 -2.13 -6.35
N THR A 87 -6.15 -2.85 -6.05
CA THR A 87 -7.18 -2.37 -5.12
C THR A 87 -6.62 -2.23 -3.71
N GLU A 88 -5.78 -3.16 -3.25
CA GLU A 88 -5.12 -3.07 -1.95
C GLU A 88 -4.24 -1.81 -1.86
N PHE A 89 -3.47 -1.50 -2.90
CA PHE A 89 -2.68 -0.26 -2.94
C PHE A 89 -3.54 1.00 -3.01
N MET A 90 -4.69 0.96 -3.70
CA MET A 90 -5.62 2.08 -3.73
C MET A 90 -6.20 2.42 -2.35
N VAL A 91 -6.42 1.44 -1.48
CA VAL A 91 -6.85 1.69 -0.08
C VAL A 91 -5.87 2.62 0.64
N LEU A 92 -4.56 2.47 0.41
CA LEU A 92 -3.52 3.18 1.13
C LEU A 92 -3.47 4.69 0.84
N PHE A 93 -3.98 5.15 -0.30
CA PHE A 93 -4.19 6.59 -0.50
C PHE A 93 -5.63 7.01 -0.23
N CYS A 94 -6.62 6.20 -0.53
CA CYS A 94 -8.03 6.50 -0.25
C CYS A 94 -8.32 6.70 1.25
N ARG A 95 -7.52 6.11 2.15
CA ARG A 95 -7.66 6.25 3.60
C ARG A 95 -7.58 7.70 4.10
N TYR A 96 -7.00 8.61 3.32
CA TYR A 96 -6.95 10.05 3.64
C TYR A 96 -8.27 10.77 3.36
N ALA A 97 -9.19 10.16 2.62
CA ALA A 97 -10.50 10.72 2.29
C ALA A 97 -11.59 9.62 2.21
N PRO A 98 -11.81 8.84 3.28
CA PRO A 98 -12.67 7.65 3.25
C PRO A 98 -14.15 7.96 3.04
N SER A 99 -14.59 9.21 3.25
CA SER A 99 -15.94 9.65 2.97
C SER A 99 -16.20 9.93 1.49
N LEU A 100 -15.16 10.10 0.68
CA LEU A 100 -15.23 10.40 -0.74
C LEU A 100 -14.89 9.19 -1.61
N PHE A 101 -13.93 8.37 -1.17
CA PHE A 101 -13.36 7.28 -1.95
C PHE A 101 -13.67 5.92 -1.30
N PRO A 102 -14.33 5.00 -2.02
CA PRO A 102 -14.69 3.67 -1.51
C PRO A 102 -13.51 2.69 -1.53
N GLY A 103 -12.30 3.14 -1.12
CA GLY A 103 -11.09 2.32 -1.18
C GLY A 103 -11.23 1.03 -0.39
N ILE A 104 -11.48 1.13 0.93
CA ILE A 104 -11.57 -0.05 1.80
C ILE A 104 -12.78 -0.92 1.46
N GLN A 105 -13.91 -0.32 1.09
CA GLN A 105 -15.12 -1.05 0.71
C GLN A 105 -14.91 -1.87 -0.58
N SER A 106 -14.03 -1.42 -1.49
CA SER A 106 -13.73 -2.12 -2.74
C SER A 106 -13.18 -3.54 -2.51
N LEU A 107 -12.53 -3.79 -1.36
CA LEU A 107 -12.03 -5.11 -0.99
C LEU A 107 -13.16 -6.14 -0.81
N ASP A 108 -14.37 -5.69 -0.51
CA ASP A 108 -15.52 -6.58 -0.33
C ASP A 108 -15.90 -7.29 -1.64
N ASN A 109 -15.54 -6.74 -2.80
CA ASN A 109 -15.72 -7.41 -4.09
C ASN A 109 -14.89 -8.70 -4.18
N PHE A 110 -13.71 -8.74 -3.56
CA PHE A 110 -12.87 -9.94 -3.51
C PHE A 110 -13.33 -10.89 -2.41
N TYR A 111 -13.52 -10.39 -1.19
CA TYR A 111 -13.94 -11.22 -0.06
C TYR A 111 -15.21 -12.00 -0.36
N LYS A 112 -16.28 -11.30 -0.76
CA LYS A 112 -17.57 -11.92 -1.00
C LYS A 112 -17.58 -12.83 -2.20
N THR A 113 -16.91 -12.44 -3.30
CA THR A 113 -16.85 -13.27 -4.51
C THR A 113 -16.00 -14.52 -4.30
N ILE A 114 -14.80 -14.38 -3.72
CA ILE A 114 -13.86 -15.50 -3.56
C ILE A 114 -14.33 -16.45 -2.46
N LEU A 115 -14.79 -15.91 -1.34
CA LEU A 115 -15.01 -16.69 -0.11
C LEU A 115 -16.48 -17.07 0.10
N ASP A 116 -17.43 -16.21 -0.28
CA ASP A 116 -18.86 -16.46 -0.11
C ASP A 116 -19.52 -16.94 -1.42
N GLY A 117 -18.82 -16.82 -2.55
CA GLY A 117 -19.36 -17.22 -3.84
C GLY A 117 -20.40 -16.27 -4.41
N GLU A 118 -20.45 -15.03 -3.93
CA GLU A 118 -21.33 -14.02 -4.48
C GLU A 118 -21.01 -13.76 -5.98
N PRO A 119 -22.02 -13.53 -6.81
CA PRO A 119 -21.81 -13.24 -8.22
C PRO A 119 -21.10 -11.90 -8.40
N VAL A 120 -20.25 -11.86 -9.40
CA VAL A 120 -19.53 -10.65 -9.81
C VAL A 120 -19.61 -10.51 -11.32
N SER A 121 -20.05 -9.35 -11.81
CA SER A 121 -20.10 -9.04 -13.25
C SER A 121 -18.72 -8.66 -13.81
N LEU A 122 -17.76 -8.35 -12.96
CA LEU A 122 -16.36 -8.07 -13.31
C LEU A 122 -15.49 -9.33 -13.20
N LYS A 123 -14.40 -9.35 -13.93
CA LYS A 123 -13.38 -10.40 -13.82
C LYS A 123 -12.44 -10.08 -12.65
N ILE A 124 -12.12 -11.05 -11.81
CA ILE A 124 -10.95 -10.99 -10.95
C ILE A 124 -9.81 -11.61 -11.76
N TRP A 125 -8.89 -10.78 -12.28
CA TRP A 125 -7.94 -11.22 -13.29
C TRP A 125 -6.97 -12.28 -12.78
N HIS A 126 -6.32 -12.03 -11.64
CA HIS A 126 -5.44 -12.95 -10.95
C HIS A 126 -5.92 -13.15 -9.51
N PRO A 127 -6.73 -14.17 -9.23
CA PRO A 127 -7.21 -14.40 -7.86
C PRO A 127 -6.09 -14.79 -6.88
N ASP A 128 -4.94 -15.19 -7.41
CA ASP A 128 -3.71 -15.50 -6.69
C ASP A 128 -2.68 -14.36 -6.71
N ASN A 129 -3.13 -13.10 -6.90
CA ASN A 129 -2.30 -11.91 -6.68
C ASN A 129 -1.82 -11.80 -5.23
N PRO A 130 -0.82 -10.94 -4.95
CA PRO A 130 -0.30 -10.70 -3.61
C PRO A 130 -1.39 -10.45 -2.57
N PRO A 131 -1.43 -11.21 -1.46
CA PRO A 131 -2.53 -11.15 -0.49
C PRO A 131 -2.17 -10.35 0.76
N PHE A 132 -2.09 -9.04 0.69
CA PHE A 132 -1.76 -8.21 1.86
C PHE A 132 -2.96 -7.46 2.46
N PHE A 133 -4.17 -8.01 2.29
CA PHE A 133 -5.42 -7.46 2.83
C PHE A 133 -5.34 -7.03 4.29
N ALA A 134 -4.77 -7.87 5.16
CA ALA A 134 -4.69 -7.58 6.59
C ALA A 134 -3.84 -6.33 6.89
N TRP A 135 -2.77 -6.09 6.11
CA TRP A 135 -1.96 -4.88 6.24
C TRP A 135 -2.78 -3.63 5.90
N VAL A 136 -3.49 -3.61 4.78
CA VAL A 136 -4.24 -2.42 4.36
C VAL A 136 -5.48 -2.17 5.24
N GLU A 137 -6.15 -3.22 5.74
CA GLU A 137 -7.23 -3.10 6.72
C GLU A 137 -6.72 -2.47 8.03
N TYR A 138 -5.54 -2.88 8.49
CA TYR A 138 -4.92 -2.33 9.69
C TYR A 138 -4.47 -0.86 9.48
N GLU A 139 -3.87 -0.54 8.33
CA GLU A 139 -3.47 0.83 8.00
C GLU A 139 -4.67 1.78 7.84
N TYR A 140 -5.78 1.28 7.31
CA TYR A 140 -7.06 1.99 7.29
C TYR A 140 -7.57 2.25 8.72
N TYR A 141 -7.55 1.24 9.58
CA TYR A 141 -7.93 1.36 10.98
C TYR A 141 -7.06 2.38 11.72
N LYS A 142 -5.74 2.36 11.53
CA LYS A 142 -4.84 3.35 12.16
C LYS A 142 -5.25 4.78 11.79
N MET A 143 -5.60 5.02 10.53
CA MET A 143 -5.98 6.36 10.06
C MET A 143 -7.38 6.77 10.55
N THR A 144 -8.34 5.84 10.53
CA THR A 144 -9.75 6.17 10.77
C THR A 144 -10.25 5.86 12.18
N GLY A 145 -9.61 4.95 12.89
CA GLY A 145 -10.11 4.41 14.16
C GLY A 145 -11.34 3.51 14.00
N ASP A 146 -11.67 3.09 12.78
CA ASP A 146 -12.86 2.29 12.48
C ASP A 146 -12.69 0.83 12.95
N LYS A 147 -12.86 0.60 14.25
CA LYS A 147 -12.82 -0.73 14.84
C LYS A 147 -13.92 -1.65 14.28
N ARG A 148 -15.07 -1.09 13.89
CA ARG A 148 -16.17 -1.88 13.31
C ARG A 148 -15.80 -2.56 11.99
N ARG A 149 -14.95 -1.92 11.17
CA ARG A 149 -14.40 -2.55 9.96
C ARG A 149 -13.55 -3.77 10.30
N LEU A 150 -12.71 -3.69 11.34
CA LEU A 150 -11.91 -4.83 11.78
C LEU A 150 -12.78 -5.97 12.31
N GLU A 151 -13.81 -5.66 13.13
CA GLU A 151 -14.80 -6.65 13.58
C GLU A 151 -15.47 -7.36 12.39
N TYR A 152 -15.88 -6.59 11.36
CA TYR A 152 -16.50 -7.11 10.14
C TYR A 152 -15.61 -8.11 9.40
N VAL A 153 -14.31 -7.83 9.24
CA VAL A 153 -13.42 -8.69 8.45
C VAL A 153 -12.79 -9.83 9.27
N LEU A 154 -12.63 -9.70 10.58
CA LEU A 154 -11.99 -10.71 11.42
C LEU A 154 -12.99 -11.57 12.18
N GLU A 155 -14.02 -10.98 12.82
CA GLU A 155 -14.95 -11.68 13.72
C GLU A 155 -16.23 -12.10 13.00
N ASP A 156 -16.96 -11.16 12.40
CA ASP A 156 -18.27 -11.41 11.83
C ASP A 156 -18.20 -12.38 10.64
N ASN A 157 -17.26 -12.16 9.70
CA ASN A 157 -17.15 -12.91 8.45
C ASN A 157 -15.89 -13.74 8.35
N ARG A 158 -14.90 -13.49 9.18
CA ARG A 158 -13.59 -14.15 9.17
C ARG A 158 -12.92 -14.10 7.80
N TYR A 159 -13.08 -13.02 7.05
CA TYR A 159 -12.56 -12.89 5.70
C TYR A 159 -11.04 -12.99 5.66
N LEU A 160 -10.34 -12.37 6.60
CA LEU A 160 -8.87 -12.39 6.63
C LEU A 160 -8.34 -13.81 6.88
N GLN A 161 -8.86 -14.52 7.89
CA GLN A 161 -8.44 -15.90 8.17
C GLN A 161 -8.83 -16.84 7.02
N ARG A 162 -10.05 -16.70 6.50
CA ARG A 162 -10.56 -17.53 5.40
C ARG A 162 -9.75 -17.32 4.13
N HIS A 163 -9.39 -16.07 3.79
CA HIS A 163 -8.56 -15.77 2.63
C HIS A 163 -7.14 -16.30 2.81
N PHE A 164 -6.53 -16.11 3.98
CA PHE A 164 -5.22 -16.68 4.29
C PHE A 164 -5.18 -18.19 4.04
N TYR A 165 -6.12 -18.94 4.59
CA TYR A 165 -6.17 -20.40 4.39
C TYR A 165 -6.68 -20.82 3.01
N TRP A 166 -7.44 -19.98 2.31
CA TRP A 166 -7.80 -20.19 0.92
C TRP A 166 -6.55 -20.13 0.04
N PHE A 167 -5.71 -19.13 0.21
CA PHE A 167 -4.45 -18.96 -0.51
C PHE A 167 -3.49 -20.14 -0.26
N GLU A 168 -3.38 -20.64 0.98
CA GLU A 168 -2.59 -21.83 1.33
C GLU A 168 -3.05 -23.11 0.61
N LYS A 169 -4.31 -23.18 0.16
CA LYS A 169 -4.92 -24.35 -0.44
C LYS A 169 -5.04 -24.27 -1.95
N LEU A 170 -4.64 -23.16 -2.55
CA LEU A 170 -4.67 -23.01 -3.99
C LEU A 170 -3.82 -24.09 -4.69
N LYS A 171 -4.25 -24.45 -5.88
CA LYS A 171 -3.57 -25.38 -6.79
C LYS A 171 -3.50 -24.75 -8.16
N ARG A 172 -2.41 -25.00 -8.87
CA ARG A 172 -2.26 -24.63 -10.26
C ARG A 172 -3.41 -25.17 -11.11
N GLY A 173 -3.95 -24.35 -11.98
CA GLY A 173 -5.04 -24.75 -12.86
C GLY A 173 -5.89 -23.62 -13.37
N GLY A 174 -7.04 -23.94 -13.94
CA GLY A 174 -7.98 -22.93 -14.44
C GLY A 174 -8.61 -22.13 -13.30
N SER A 175 -8.86 -20.84 -13.55
CA SER A 175 -9.60 -19.97 -12.65
C SER A 175 -11.09 -19.93 -13.03
N ARG A 176 -11.96 -19.85 -12.04
CA ARG A 176 -13.40 -19.56 -12.27
C ARG A 176 -13.72 -18.07 -12.41
N PHE A 177 -12.74 -17.21 -12.12
CA PHE A 177 -12.92 -15.76 -12.04
C PHE A 177 -12.50 -15.03 -13.33
N SER A 178 -11.61 -15.67 -14.11
CA SER A 178 -11.11 -15.12 -15.37
C SER A 178 -10.56 -16.26 -16.24
N LYS A 179 -10.08 -15.92 -17.45
CA LYS A 179 -9.36 -16.87 -18.31
C LYS A 179 -7.90 -17.12 -17.87
N MET A 180 -7.40 -16.35 -16.91
CA MET A 180 -6.03 -16.49 -16.44
C MET A 180 -5.91 -17.66 -15.47
N PRO A 181 -4.87 -18.48 -15.61
CA PRO A 181 -4.68 -19.62 -14.71
C PRO A 181 -4.23 -19.17 -13.32
N VAL A 182 -4.58 -19.95 -12.31
CA VAL A 182 -3.93 -19.91 -11.00
C VAL A 182 -2.57 -20.58 -11.13
N MET A 183 -1.53 -19.91 -10.71
CA MET A 183 -0.15 -20.43 -10.72
C MET A 183 0.37 -20.73 -9.32
N LEU A 184 -0.31 -20.23 -8.29
CA LEU A 184 0.09 -20.44 -6.91
C LEU A 184 -0.16 -21.89 -6.48
N GLU A 185 0.84 -22.46 -5.83
CA GLU A 185 0.70 -23.74 -5.15
C GLU A 185 1.64 -23.82 -3.94
N ARG A 186 1.11 -24.14 -2.76
CA ARG A 186 1.90 -24.36 -1.54
C ARG A 186 2.79 -25.60 -1.66
N ARG A 187 4.07 -25.43 -1.34
CA ARG A 187 5.09 -26.47 -1.22
C ARG A 187 5.66 -26.47 0.22
N GLU A 188 6.47 -27.46 0.53
CA GLU A 188 7.04 -27.60 1.87
C GLU A 188 7.78 -26.33 2.33
N LYS A 189 8.64 -25.76 1.47
CA LYS A 189 9.48 -24.61 1.82
C LYS A 189 8.93 -23.25 1.38
N GLY A 190 7.84 -23.18 0.62
CA GLY A 190 7.34 -21.92 0.09
C GLY A 190 6.18 -22.12 -0.88
N TYR A 191 6.13 -21.29 -1.92
CA TYR A 191 5.08 -21.32 -2.93
C TYR A 191 5.68 -21.31 -4.33
N LEU A 192 5.19 -22.17 -5.20
CA LEU A 192 5.26 -21.96 -6.63
C LEU A 192 4.35 -20.78 -6.98
N TRP A 193 4.74 -19.98 -7.95
CA TRP A 193 3.95 -18.86 -8.43
C TRP A 193 4.32 -18.53 -9.87
N GLY A 194 3.86 -17.36 -10.38
CA GLY A 194 4.18 -16.84 -11.69
C GLY A 194 4.53 -15.36 -11.64
N ASP A 195 5.25 -14.90 -12.65
CA ASP A 195 5.62 -13.50 -12.83
C ASP A 195 4.37 -12.59 -12.85
N VAL A 196 3.44 -12.86 -13.75
CA VAL A 196 2.19 -12.10 -13.90
C VAL A 196 1.35 -12.11 -12.63
N GLN A 197 1.24 -13.27 -11.95
CA GLN A 197 0.49 -13.39 -10.71
C GLN A 197 1.16 -12.67 -9.53
N SER A 198 2.50 -12.55 -9.55
CA SER A 198 3.23 -11.79 -8.53
C SER A 198 3.06 -10.27 -8.68
N GLY A 199 2.42 -9.81 -9.77
CA GLY A 199 2.29 -8.41 -10.14
C GLY A 199 3.50 -7.84 -10.89
N MET A 200 4.55 -8.65 -11.15
CA MET A 200 5.78 -8.23 -11.85
C MET A 200 5.90 -8.92 -13.22
N ASP A 201 5.03 -8.58 -14.15
CA ASP A 201 4.67 -9.33 -15.36
C ASP A 201 5.82 -9.91 -16.19
N ASN A 202 6.85 -9.14 -16.51
CA ASN A 202 7.98 -9.62 -17.31
C ASN A 202 9.31 -9.61 -16.51
N THR A 203 9.20 -9.77 -15.20
CA THR A 203 10.39 -9.83 -14.33
C THR A 203 11.35 -10.96 -14.75
N PRO A 204 12.66 -10.73 -14.72
CA PRO A 204 13.63 -11.78 -15.03
C PRO A 204 13.89 -12.77 -13.87
N ARG A 205 13.10 -12.74 -12.80
CA ARG A 205 13.34 -13.51 -11.55
C ARG A 205 13.54 -14.99 -11.78
N GLY A 206 12.89 -15.58 -12.77
CA GLY A 206 13.08 -16.99 -13.13
C GLY A 206 14.36 -17.32 -13.91
N ARG A 207 15.19 -16.32 -14.25
CA ARG A 207 16.41 -16.54 -15.01
C ARG A 207 17.39 -17.47 -14.27
N GLY A 208 17.82 -18.50 -14.96
CA GLY A 208 18.78 -19.48 -14.43
C GLY A 208 18.18 -20.56 -13.54
N CYS A 209 16.88 -20.51 -13.25
CA CYS A 209 16.19 -21.62 -12.63
C CYS A 209 15.94 -22.73 -13.65
N ASN A 210 16.41 -23.94 -13.36
CA ASN A 210 16.26 -25.09 -14.27
C ASN A 210 15.05 -25.96 -13.94
N GLY A 211 14.32 -25.63 -12.87
CA GLY A 211 13.18 -26.38 -12.37
C GLY A 211 12.05 -25.47 -11.88
N GLU A 212 11.32 -25.96 -10.90
CA GLU A 212 10.28 -25.20 -10.21
C GLU A 212 10.92 -24.20 -9.23
N MET A 213 10.48 -22.95 -9.29
CA MET A 213 10.97 -21.88 -8.42
C MET A 213 9.98 -21.60 -7.28
N LEU A 214 10.49 -21.52 -6.06
CA LEU A 214 9.75 -21.05 -4.90
C LEU A 214 9.99 -19.54 -4.73
N TRP A 215 8.90 -18.81 -4.72
CA TRP A 215 8.91 -17.33 -4.71
C TRP A 215 9.02 -16.78 -3.29
N MET A 216 10.05 -16.00 -3.05
CA MET A 216 10.36 -15.40 -1.75
C MET A 216 9.25 -14.43 -1.30
N ASP A 217 8.78 -13.59 -2.20
CA ASP A 217 7.75 -12.59 -1.91
C ASP A 217 6.38 -13.20 -1.61
N ALA A 218 5.98 -14.29 -2.27
CA ALA A 218 4.76 -15.01 -1.92
C ALA A 218 4.78 -15.49 -0.45
N LEU A 219 5.94 -16.00 0.00
CA LEU A 219 6.12 -16.43 1.39
C LEU A 219 6.17 -15.22 2.35
N ALA A 220 6.82 -14.12 1.94
CA ALA A 220 6.90 -12.90 2.73
C ALA A 220 5.54 -12.20 2.89
N GLN A 221 4.72 -12.18 1.84
CA GLN A 221 3.37 -11.60 1.87
C GLN A 221 2.41 -12.43 2.74
N GLN A 222 2.54 -13.76 2.72
CA GLN A 222 1.80 -14.61 3.65
C GLN A 222 2.30 -14.46 5.10
N ALA A 223 3.61 -14.20 5.32
CA ALA A 223 4.11 -13.83 6.64
C ALA A 223 3.52 -12.47 7.09
N LEU A 224 3.47 -11.48 6.19
CA LEU A 224 2.86 -10.17 6.41
C LEU A 224 1.38 -10.31 6.77
N ALA A 225 0.62 -11.10 6.01
CA ALA A 225 -0.79 -11.35 6.29
C ALA A 225 -0.98 -11.96 7.69
N ALA A 226 -0.20 -12.97 8.06
CA ALA A 226 -0.26 -13.57 9.39
C ALA A 226 0.07 -12.57 10.50
N LEU A 227 1.13 -11.76 10.34
CA LEU A 227 1.54 -10.72 11.30
C LEU A 227 0.43 -9.70 11.54
N TYR A 228 -0.24 -9.26 10.47
CA TYR A 228 -1.29 -8.24 10.61
C TYR A 228 -2.63 -8.82 11.05
N ILE A 229 -2.94 -10.07 10.76
CA ILE A 229 -4.10 -10.76 11.35
C ILE A 229 -3.89 -10.91 12.87
N GLU A 230 -2.69 -11.26 13.33
CA GLU A 230 -2.32 -11.28 14.75
C GLU A 230 -2.59 -9.91 15.40
N ARG A 231 -2.07 -8.82 14.82
CA ARG A 231 -2.25 -7.44 15.32
C ARG A 231 -3.71 -7.00 15.38
N ILE A 232 -4.49 -7.34 14.34
CA ILE A 232 -5.93 -7.04 14.33
C ILE A 232 -6.65 -7.83 15.43
N ALA A 233 -6.31 -9.11 15.62
CA ALA A 233 -6.87 -9.93 16.68
C ALA A 233 -6.54 -9.37 18.08
N GLU A 234 -5.32 -8.83 18.27
CA GLU A 234 -4.95 -8.14 19.51
C GLU A 234 -5.80 -6.87 19.75
N VAL A 235 -6.05 -6.06 18.70
CA VAL A 235 -6.94 -4.88 18.78
C VAL A 235 -8.36 -5.26 19.17
N LEU A 236 -8.82 -6.44 18.74
CA LEU A 236 -10.18 -6.94 18.99
C LEU A 236 -10.29 -7.77 20.27
N ASP A 237 -9.21 -7.95 21.04
CA ASP A 237 -9.16 -8.79 22.23
C ASP A 237 -9.51 -10.27 21.95
N ASP A 238 -9.11 -10.79 20.75
CA ASP A 238 -9.21 -12.21 20.38
C ASP A 238 -7.86 -12.95 20.54
N PRO A 239 -7.52 -13.43 21.75
CA PRO A 239 -6.24 -14.09 21.98
C PRO A 239 -6.11 -15.45 21.29
N SER A 240 -7.23 -16.06 20.88
CA SER A 240 -7.20 -17.34 20.17
C SER A 240 -6.67 -17.15 18.75
N THR A 241 -7.26 -16.23 18.02
CA THR A 241 -6.81 -15.86 16.66
C THR A 241 -5.40 -15.26 16.68
N ALA A 242 -5.09 -14.39 17.65
CA ALA A 242 -3.74 -13.83 17.80
C ALA A 242 -2.69 -14.94 17.96
N LYS A 243 -2.92 -15.92 18.84
CA LYS A 243 -2.00 -17.04 19.05
C LYS A 243 -1.85 -17.94 17.81
N GLU A 244 -2.96 -18.21 17.11
CA GLU A 244 -2.95 -18.99 15.87
C GLU A 244 -2.05 -18.34 14.83
N PHE A 245 -2.25 -17.04 14.55
CA PHE A 245 -1.53 -16.32 13.52
C PHE A 245 -0.11 -15.92 13.91
N ALA A 246 0.19 -15.73 15.19
CA ALA A 246 1.57 -15.69 15.68
C ALA A 246 2.35 -16.97 15.34
N GLY A 247 1.69 -18.13 15.42
CA GLY A 247 2.26 -19.41 15.03
C GLY A 247 2.52 -19.50 13.51
N GLU A 248 1.56 -19.09 12.68
CA GLU A 248 1.69 -19.04 11.22
C GLU A 248 2.81 -18.09 10.78
N TYR A 249 2.88 -16.92 11.40
CA TYR A 249 3.95 -15.95 11.17
C TYR A 249 5.34 -16.54 11.52
N ALA A 250 5.47 -17.15 12.69
CA ALA A 250 6.73 -17.73 13.15
C ALA A 250 7.27 -18.80 12.18
N VAL A 251 6.39 -19.66 11.65
CA VAL A 251 6.76 -20.69 10.66
C VAL A 251 7.28 -20.05 9.37
N LYS A 252 6.59 -19.05 8.84
CA LYS A 252 6.96 -18.40 7.58
C LYS A 252 8.26 -17.58 7.73
N LYS A 253 8.41 -16.87 8.83
CA LYS A 253 9.62 -16.14 9.20
C LYS A 253 10.84 -17.07 9.31
N ASP A 254 10.67 -18.22 9.93
CA ASP A 254 11.72 -19.23 10.07
C ASP A 254 12.16 -19.79 8.70
N LEU A 255 11.18 -20.13 7.83
CA LEU A 255 11.47 -20.59 6.47
C LEU A 255 12.22 -19.54 5.64
N LEU A 256 11.78 -18.27 5.67
CA LEU A 256 12.48 -17.18 4.98
C LEU A 256 13.92 -17.06 5.43
N ASN A 257 14.16 -17.02 6.73
CA ASN A 257 15.53 -16.86 7.26
C ASN A 257 16.41 -18.08 7.04
N LYS A 258 15.86 -19.29 7.01
CA LYS A 258 16.62 -20.53 6.82
C LYS A 258 16.89 -20.87 5.37
N CYS A 259 15.91 -20.63 4.48
CA CYS A 259 15.97 -21.14 3.12
C CYS A 259 16.25 -20.09 2.06
N TYR A 260 15.90 -18.82 2.31
CA TYR A 260 15.94 -17.76 1.29
C TYR A 260 17.02 -16.71 1.54
N TRP A 261 17.61 -16.64 2.74
CA TRP A 261 18.65 -15.68 3.08
C TRP A 261 20.01 -16.15 2.60
N ASP A 262 20.61 -15.44 1.65
CA ASP A 262 22.00 -15.58 1.28
C ASP A 262 22.88 -14.69 2.20
N ALA A 263 23.68 -15.32 3.04
CA ALA A 263 24.52 -14.61 4.00
C ALA A 263 25.74 -13.94 3.36
N GLU A 264 26.16 -14.39 2.18
CA GLU A 264 27.29 -13.82 1.43
C GLU A 264 26.85 -12.49 0.80
N ASP A 265 25.76 -12.49 0.04
CA ASP A 265 25.22 -11.28 -0.56
C ASP A 265 24.51 -10.39 0.47
N GLY A 266 23.92 -10.96 1.52
CA GLY A 266 23.10 -10.25 2.48
C GLY A 266 21.73 -9.90 1.89
N PHE A 267 21.11 -10.84 1.18
CA PHE A 267 19.88 -10.66 0.44
C PHE A 267 18.97 -11.90 0.52
N TYR A 268 17.64 -11.73 0.38
CA TYR A 268 16.71 -12.84 0.24
C TYR A 268 16.43 -13.08 -1.25
N TYR A 269 16.70 -14.29 -1.71
CA TYR A 269 16.46 -14.70 -3.09
C TYR A 269 15.35 -15.74 -3.19
N ASP A 270 14.75 -15.86 -4.38
CA ASP A 270 13.99 -17.04 -4.75
C ASP A 270 14.89 -18.28 -4.76
N ILE A 271 14.30 -19.46 -4.63
CA ILE A 271 15.07 -20.70 -4.60
C ILE A 271 14.51 -21.72 -5.59
N GLU A 272 15.35 -22.55 -6.17
CA GLU A 272 14.94 -23.73 -6.91
C GLU A 272 14.42 -24.79 -5.92
N GLU A 273 13.22 -25.30 -6.12
CA GLU A 273 12.55 -26.21 -5.17
C GLU A 273 13.36 -27.49 -4.93
N ALA A 274 13.91 -28.09 -6.01
CA ALA A 274 14.58 -29.39 -5.97
C ALA A 274 15.92 -29.35 -5.25
N THR A 275 16.71 -28.28 -5.45
CA THR A 275 18.09 -28.17 -4.94
C THR A 275 18.19 -27.27 -3.72
N GLY A 276 17.33 -26.26 -3.64
CA GLY A 276 17.41 -25.17 -2.67
C GLY A 276 18.45 -24.11 -3.06
N ASP A 277 18.98 -24.15 -4.27
CA ASP A 277 19.91 -23.16 -4.78
C ASP A 277 19.23 -21.82 -4.99
N PHE A 278 19.96 -20.73 -4.72
CA PHE A 278 19.44 -19.37 -4.92
C PHE A 278 19.32 -19.01 -6.40
N VAL A 279 18.17 -18.47 -6.77
CA VAL A 279 17.94 -17.85 -8.08
C VAL A 279 18.29 -16.38 -7.95
N LYS A 280 19.54 -16.02 -8.26
CA LYS A 280 20.14 -14.73 -7.92
C LYS A 280 19.75 -13.63 -8.89
N VAL A 281 18.50 -13.16 -8.79
CA VAL A 281 18.02 -11.93 -9.43
C VAL A 281 17.54 -10.98 -8.34
N ARG A 282 18.18 -9.81 -8.22
CA ARG A 282 17.82 -8.83 -7.20
C ARG A 282 16.71 -7.91 -7.67
N THR A 283 15.60 -7.88 -6.93
CA THR A 283 14.47 -6.98 -7.16
C THR A 283 13.99 -6.34 -5.85
N PRO A 284 13.30 -5.19 -5.90
CA PRO A 284 12.71 -4.59 -4.70
C PRO A 284 11.66 -5.46 -4.01
N ALA A 285 11.22 -6.56 -4.62
CA ALA A 285 10.35 -7.54 -3.95
C ALA A 285 10.95 -8.07 -2.62
N VAL A 286 12.28 -8.00 -2.44
CA VAL A 286 12.95 -8.36 -1.17
C VAL A 286 12.41 -7.56 0.03
N TYR A 287 11.94 -6.35 -0.18
CA TYR A 287 11.44 -5.50 0.90
C TYR A 287 10.08 -5.96 1.45
N TRP A 288 9.37 -6.88 0.79
CA TRP A 288 8.22 -7.57 1.40
C TRP A 288 8.63 -8.34 2.66
N ALA A 289 9.80 -9.00 2.64
CA ALA A 289 10.32 -9.66 3.84
C ALA A 289 10.64 -8.65 4.95
N MET A 290 11.16 -7.47 4.57
CA MET A 290 11.46 -6.41 5.53
C MET A 290 10.18 -5.77 6.08
N LEU A 291 9.15 -5.52 5.27
CA LEU A 291 7.85 -5.03 5.71
C LEU A 291 7.15 -6.02 6.65
N ALA A 292 7.30 -7.33 6.39
CA ALA A 292 6.82 -8.41 7.25
C ALA A 292 7.68 -8.64 8.52
N GLU A 293 8.63 -7.77 8.82
CA GLU A 293 9.51 -7.85 10.01
C GLU A 293 10.27 -9.17 10.14
N VAL A 294 10.61 -9.78 9.00
CA VAL A 294 11.33 -11.06 8.94
C VAL A 294 12.80 -10.90 9.30
N PRO A 295 13.58 -9.94 8.72
CA PRO A 295 15.00 -9.80 8.97
C PRO A 295 15.32 -9.43 10.41
N GLY A 296 16.40 -9.97 10.95
CA GLY A 296 17.03 -9.40 12.13
C GLY A 296 17.69 -8.05 11.80
N ARG A 297 18.01 -7.24 12.82
CA ARG A 297 18.59 -5.89 12.61
C ARG A 297 19.81 -5.84 11.70
N LYS A 298 20.70 -6.86 11.76
CA LYS A 298 21.89 -6.94 10.90
C LYS A 298 21.53 -7.23 9.44
N GLN A 299 20.55 -8.10 9.21
CA GLN A 299 20.05 -8.41 7.87
C GLN A 299 19.31 -7.19 7.28
N ALA A 300 18.49 -6.51 8.08
CA ALA A 300 17.83 -5.28 7.65
C ALA A 300 18.83 -4.20 7.25
N ALA A 301 19.92 -4.02 8.02
CA ALA A 301 20.98 -3.06 7.68
C ALA A 301 21.62 -3.37 6.32
N ARG A 302 21.84 -4.67 5.98
CA ARG A 302 22.33 -5.06 4.65
C ARG A 302 21.34 -4.72 3.53
N LEU A 303 20.04 -4.93 3.75
CA LEU A 303 19.02 -4.56 2.76
C LEU A 303 18.93 -3.03 2.56
N VAL A 304 19.20 -2.25 3.61
CA VAL A 304 19.23 -0.79 3.52
C VAL A 304 20.42 -0.31 2.67
N GLU A 305 21.57 -0.99 2.72
CA GLU A 305 22.70 -0.68 1.85
C GLU A 305 22.28 -0.76 0.37
N TYR A 306 21.54 -1.80 -0.03
CA TYR A 306 20.99 -1.92 -1.39
C TYR A 306 20.01 -0.79 -1.77
N ALA A 307 19.21 -0.30 -0.81
CA ALA A 307 18.29 0.82 -1.04
C ALA A 307 19.01 2.16 -1.24
N GLN A 308 20.25 2.29 -0.80
CA GLN A 308 21.07 3.49 -0.91
C GLN A 308 22.06 3.44 -2.09
N ASP A 309 22.46 2.23 -2.48
CA ASP A 309 23.47 2.00 -3.52
C ASP A 309 22.92 2.41 -4.91
N GLU A 310 23.67 3.28 -5.60
CA GLU A 310 23.30 3.77 -6.94
C GLU A 310 23.40 2.70 -8.02
N ASP A 311 24.20 1.67 -7.83
CA ASP A 311 24.33 0.53 -8.73
C ASP A 311 23.26 -0.55 -8.46
N GLU A 312 22.44 -0.38 -7.41
CA GLU A 312 21.37 -1.29 -7.01
C GLU A 312 20.00 -0.60 -7.13
N PHE A 313 19.38 -0.20 -6.00
CA PHE A 313 18.02 0.38 -5.98
C PHE A 313 18.00 1.87 -5.65
N GLY A 314 19.12 2.48 -5.26
CA GLY A 314 19.25 3.89 -4.90
C GLY A 314 19.38 4.83 -6.10
N GLY A 315 20.10 5.95 -5.91
CA GLY A 315 20.43 6.91 -6.96
C GLY A 315 19.33 7.92 -7.27
N GLN A 316 19.49 8.62 -8.39
CA GLN A 316 18.61 9.73 -8.78
C GLN A 316 17.18 9.28 -9.08
N TYR A 317 17.00 8.11 -9.68
CA TYR A 317 15.70 7.50 -9.98
C TYR A 317 15.58 6.18 -9.22
N PRO A 318 15.22 6.23 -7.93
CA PRO A 318 15.26 5.06 -7.05
C PRO A 318 14.20 4.03 -7.40
N TRP A 319 14.42 2.81 -6.90
CA TRP A 319 13.50 1.68 -7.00
C TRP A 319 13.27 1.14 -8.42
N PRO A 320 14.32 0.95 -9.25
CA PRO A 320 14.14 0.17 -10.47
C PRO A 320 13.65 -1.23 -10.11
N SER A 321 12.76 -1.80 -10.91
CA SER A 321 12.13 -3.11 -10.64
C SER A 321 13.10 -4.30 -10.69
N VAL A 322 14.28 -4.09 -11.23
CA VAL A 322 15.44 -4.99 -11.20
C VAL A 322 16.67 -4.17 -10.85
N SER A 323 17.59 -4.73 -10.05
CA SER A 323 18.86 -4.09 -9.70
C SER A 323 19.59 -3.61 -10.96
N ARG A 324 20.21 -2.43 -10.87
CA ARG A 324 21.02 -1.88 -11.97
C ARG A 324 22.25 -2.72 -12.30
N SER A 325 22.74 -3.50 -11.33
CA SER A 325 23.86 -4.44 -11.51
C SER A 325 23.44 -5.75 -12.21
N ASP A 326 22.14 -5.99 -12.42
CA ASP A 326 21.64 -7.22 -13.04
C ASP A 326 21.82 -7.20 -14.56
N ALA A 327 22.12 -8.37 -15.17
CA ALA A 327 22.33 -8.51 -16.60
C ALA A 327 21.08 -8.23 -17.45
N ASP A 328 19.89 -8.39 -16.89
CA ASP A 328 18.61 -8.11 -17.56
C ASP A 328 18.06 -6.71 -17.28
N TYR A 329 18.81 -5.87 -16.55
CA TYR A 329 18.41 -4.49 -16.31
C TYR A 329 18.41 -3.68 -17.60
N ASN A 330 17.25 -3.15 -17.97
CA ASN A 330 17.09 -2.24 -19.09
C ASN A 330 17.12 -0.79 -18.63
N GLY A 331 18.31 -0.22 -18.46
CA GLY A 331 18.51 1.16 -18.03
C GLY A 331 18.08 2.22 -19.05
N THR A 332 17.86 1.85 -20.32
CA THR A 332 17.51 2.82 -21.36
C THR A 332 16.02 3.18 -21.32
N VAL A 333 15.15 2.18 -21.26
CA VAL A 333 13.69 2.37 -21.35
C VAL A 333 12.93 1.77 -20.18
N GLY A 334 13.57 0.94 -19.37
CA GLY A 334 12.97 0.24 -18.24
C GLY A 334 12.30 -1.07 -18.62
N ASP A 335 11.89 -1.24 -19.85
CA ASP A 335 11.21 -2.41 -20.39
C ASP A 335 10.25 -3.07 -19.37
N TYR A 336 9.31 -2.23 -18.87
CA TYR A 336 8.28 -2.63 -17.93
C TYR A 336 8.89 -3.09 -16.59
N TRP A 337 8.86 -4.39 -16.22
CA TRP A 337 9.43 -4.92 -14.97
C TRP A 337 10.90 -5.36 -15.10
N ARG A 338 11.62 -4.88 -16.13
CA ARG A 338 13.07 -5.11 -16.31
C ARG A 338 13.90 -3.86 -16.00
N GLY A 339 13.35 -2.93 -15.23
CA GLY A 339 14.04 -1.71 -14.82
C GLY A 339 13.09 -0.54 -14.55
N GLY A 340 11.86 -0.53 -15.06
CA GLY A 340 10.88 0.51 -14.78
C GLY A 340 10.70 0.77 -13.29
N VAL A 341 10.42 2.02 -12.91
CA VAL A 341 10.18 2.44 -11.54
C VAL A 341 8.69 2.38 -11.24
N TRP A 342 8.30 1.51 -10.32
CA TRP A 342 6.91 1.20 -10.01
C TRP A 342 6.53 1.66 -8.61
N LEU A 343 5.46 2.45 -8.53
CA LEU A 343 5.01 3.06 -7.27
C LEU A 343 4.60 2.05 -6.19
N PRO A 344 3.98 0.90 -6.50
CA PRO A 344 3.66 -0.10 -5.49
C PRO A 344 4.91 -0.63 -4.78
N LEU A 345 5.95 -1.01 -5.55
CA LEU A 345 7.21 -1.46 -4.94
C LEU A 345 7.94 -0.34 -4.23
N ALA A 346 7.97 0.86 -4.80
CA ALA A 346 8.60 2.03 -4.18
C ALA A 346 7.93 2.38 -2.85
N TYR A 347 6.58 2.39 -2.80
CA TYR A 347 5.83 2.65 -1.57
C TYR A 347 6.08 1.56 -0.53
N MET A 348 5.90 0.30 -0.91
CA MET A 348 6.11 -0.84 -0.03
C MET A 348 7.53 -0.87 0.54
N SER A 349 8.55 -0.65 -0.29
CA SER A 349 9.96 -0.59 0.14
C SER A 349 10.22 0.58 1.09
N THR A 350 9.61 1.74 0.84
CA THR A 350 9.69 2.90 1.74
C THR A 350 9.09 2.58 3.10
N LYS A 351 7.92 1.94 3.16
CA LYS A 351 7.29 1.51 4.43
C LYS A 351 8.13 0.45 5.14
N ALA A 352 8.77 -0.46 4.39
CA ALA A 352 9.69 -1.45 4.93
C ALA A 352 10.91 -0.82 5.61
N LEU A 353 11.50 0.22 5.01
CA LEU A 353 12.59 0.99 5.63
C LEU A 353 12.15 1.65 6.94
N GLU A 354 10.96 2.27 6.95
CA GLU A 354 10.40 2.94 8.13
C GLU A 354 10.11 1.98 9.28
N THR A 355 9.68 0.75 8.99
CA THR A 355 9.46 -0.32 9.99
C THR A 355 10.70 -0.59 10.83
N TYR A 356 11.90 -0.42 10.26
CA TYR A 356 13.18 -0.57 10.96
C TYR A 356 13.81 0.77 11.40
N GLY A 357 13.10 1.89 11.23
CA GLY A 357 13.52 3.21 11.67
C GLY A 357 14.48 3.96 10.72
N TYR A 358 14.62 3.50 9.47
CA TYR A 358 15.47 4.15 8.45
C TYR A 358 14.72 5.28 7.72
N HIS A 359 14.12 6.18 8.50
CA HIS A 359 13.29 7.29 7.98
C HIS A 359 14.06 8.25 7.07
N ASP A 360 15.38 8.39 7.24
CA ASP A 360 16.21 9.27 6.42
C ASP A 360 16.31 8.75 4.99
N VAL A 361 16.61 7.45 4.84
CA VAL A 361 16.68 6.79 3.53
C VAL A 361 15.31 6.76 2.85
N ALA A 362 14.26 6.46 3.61
CA ALA A 362 12.88 6.49 3.13
C ALA A 362 12.50 7.88 2.57
N HIS A 363 12.81 8.95 3.32
CA HIS A 363 12.58 10.32 2.90
C HIS A 363 13.35 10.70 1.64
N GLU A 364 14.66 10.43 1.60
CA GLU A 364 15.50 10.78 0.46
C GLU A 364 15.04 10.11 -0.83
N ASN A 365 14.75 8.81 -0.79
CA ASN A 365 14.26 8.09 -1.95
C ASN A 365 12.86 8.57 -2.39
N ALA A 366 11.97 8.86 -1.45
CA ALA A 366 10.66 9.43 -1.76
C ALA A 366 10.78 10.82 -2.41
N CYS A 367 11.66 11.70 -1.91
CA CYS A 367 11.91 13.01 -2.51
C CYS A 367 12.42 12.89 -3.95
N ARG A 368 13.39 11.99 -4.21
CA ARG A 368 13.92 11.76 -5.56
C ARG A 368 12.85 11.23 -6.52
N LEU A 369 12.06 10.25 -6.06
CA LEU A 369 10.97 9.69 -6.85
C LEU A 369 9.91 10.73 -7.19
N LEU A 370 9.48 11.54 -6.22
CA LEU A 370 8.48 12.57 -6.47
C LEU A 370 9.02 13.73 -7.32
N ALA A 371 10.31 14.05 -7.22
CA ALA A 371 10.94 14.98 -8.13
C ALA A 371 10.91 14.47 -9.57
N GLN A 372 11.18 13.17 -9.81
CA GLN A 372 11.02 12.53 -11.11
C GLN A 372 9.58 12.63 -11.65
N MET A 373 8.60 12.29 -10.80
CA MET A 373 7.19 12.33 -11.19
C MET A 373 6.74 13.75 -11.52
N SER A 374 7.13 14.74 -10.70
CA SER A 374 6.81 16.16 -10.90
C SER A 374 7.45 16.70 -12.19
N GLU A 375 8.71 16.38 -12.43
CA GLU A 375 9.39 16.79 -13.66
C GLU A 375 8.76 16.13 -14.89
N THR A 376 8.43 14.82 -14.81
CA THR A 376 7.70 14.12 -15.88
C THR A 376 6.36 14.79 -16.17
N TYR A 377 5.60 15.12 -15.12
CA TYR A 377 4.30 15.79 -15.26
C TYR A 377 4.41 17.17 -15.91
N LYS A 378 5.49 17.92 -15.60
CA LYS A 378 5.72 19.27 -16.16
C LYS A 378 6.23 19.28 -17.60
N THR A 379 7.03 18.29 -17.98
CA THR A 379 7.83 18.37 -19.23
C THR A 379 7.45 17.35 -20.29
N PHE A 380 6.72 16.29 -19.94
CA PHE A 380 6.31 15.25 -20.88
C PHE A 380 4.83 15.36 -21.24
N GLU A 381 4.53 15.37 -22.55
CA GLU A 381 3.14 15.42 -23.04
C GLU A 381 2.58 14.02 -23.34
N PRO A 382 1.33 13.72 -22.94
CA PRO A 382 0.44 14.59 -22.16
C PRO A 382 0.86 14.69 -20.69
N HIS A 383 0.59 15.83 -20.06
CA HIS A 383 0.81 16.05 -18.62
C HIS A 383 -0.07 15.10 -17.81
N SER A 384 0.49 13.96 -17.41
CA SER A 384 -0.29 12.90 -16.74
C SER A 384 0.51 12.16 -15.66
N ILE A 385 -0.19 11.33 -14.89
CA ILE A 385 0.38 10.32 -14.01
C ILE A 385 0.39 9.00 -14.77
N TRP A 386 1.54 8.34 -14.77
CA TRP A 386 1.81 7.17 -15.57
C TRP A 386 1.85 5.89 -14.74
N GLU A 387 1.58 4.76 -15.37
CA GLU A 387 1.59 3.43 -14.74
C GLU A 387 2.93 3.09 -14.08
N CYS A 388 4.05 3.41 -14.74
CA CYS A 388 5.40 3.40 -14.18
C CYS A 388 6.29 4.46 -14.84
N TYR A 389 7.52 4.61 -14.33
CA TYR A 389 8.45 5.64 -14.78
C TYR A 389 9.77 5.04 -15.28
N SER A 390 10.50 5.81 -16.08
CA SER A 390 11.81 5.41 -16.59
C SER A 390 12.84 5.31 -15.44
N PRO A 391 13.75 4.33 -15.46
CA PRO A 391 14.80 4.22 -14.45
C PRO A 391 15.99 5.19 -14.64
N SER A 392 15.99 5.98 -15.72
CA SER A 392 17.14 6.80 -16.12
C SER A 392 16.80 8.23 -16.53
N ALA A 393 15.51 8.60 -16.57
CA ALA A 393 15.08 9.93 -16.99
C ALA A 393 13.74 10.32 -16.34
N ALA A 394 13.45 11.61 -16.27
CA ALA A 394 12.14 12.12 -15.88
C ALA A 394 11.16 11.99 -17.07
N ARG A 395 10.64 10.80 -17.28
CA ARG A 395 9.65 10.46 -18.30
C ARG A 395 8.91 9.17 -17.94
N PRO A 396 7.79 8.86 -18.64
CA PRO A 396 7.10 7.58 -18.50
C PRO A 396 8.00 6.38 -18.77
N GLY A 397 7.67 5.25 -18.15
CA GLY A 397 8.23 3.95 -18.54
C GLY A 397 7.79 3.51 -19.92
N GLN A 398 8.47 2.52 -20.47
CA GLN A 398 8.20 1.96 -21.79
C GLN A 398 8.23 0.43 -21.72
N ARG A 399 7.57 -0.19 -22.70
CA ARG A 399 7.66 -1.63 -22.98
C ARG A 399 8.37 -1.83 -24.31
N VAL A 400 9.15 -2.90 -24.37
CA VAL A 400 9.74 -3.40 -25.61
C VAL A 400 8.84 -4.51 -26.15
N ASP A 401 8.29 -4.33 -27.34
CA ASP A 401 7.49 -5.34 -28.04
C ASP A 401 8.09 -5.58 -29.42
N GLY A 402 8.99 -6.57 -29.48
CA GLY A 402 9.82 -6.81 -30.66
C GLY A 402 10.71 -5.62 -30.97
N GLU A 403 10.51 -4.98 -32.12
CA GLU A 403 11.23 -3.76 -32.53
C GLU A 403 10.52 -2.46 -32.09
N ASN A 404 9.33 -2.56 -31.50
CA ASN A 404 8.52 -1.42 -31.10
C ASN A 404 8.77 -1.03 -29.66
N LEU A 405 8.77 0.29 -29.41
CA LEU A 405 8.72 0.87 -28.07
C LEU A 405 7.35 1.50 -27.85
N THR A 406 6.64 1.07 -26.83
CA THR A 406 5.34 1.62 -26.45
C THR A 406 5.42 2.26 -25.07
N LEU A 407 4.76 3.39 -24.88
CA LEU A 407 4.58 3.99 -23.56
C LEU A 407 3.66 3.10 -22.71
N VAL A 408 3.90 3.10 -21.42
CA VAL A 408 2.95 2.54 -20.44
C VAL A 408 1.65 3.35 -20.37
N ALA A 409 0.66 2.87 -19.63
CA ALA A 409 -0.63 3.55 -19.52
C ALA A 409 -0.51 4.94 -18.90
N GLN A 410 -1.20 5.92 -19.51
CA GLN A 410 -1.38 7.27 -18.98
C GLN A 410 -2.66 7.36 -18.15
N ASP A 411 -2.82 8.46 -17.40
CA ASP A 411 -3.96 8.73 -16.51
C ASP A 411 -4.19 7.59 -15.50
N PHE A 412 -3.07 6.96 -15.12
CA PHE A 412 -3.06 5.78 -14.27
C PHE A 412 -2.94 6.19 -12.81
N CYS A 413 -4.04 6.10 -12.07
CA CYS A 413 -4.03 6.36 -10.64
C CYS A 413 -4.42 5.14 -9.79
N GLY A 414 -4.28 3.93 -10.33
CA GLY A 414 -4.40 2.69 -9.57
C GLY A 414 -3.44 2.70 -8.38
N TRP A 415 -2.22 2.27 -8.59
CA TRP A 415 -1.16 2.41 -7.57
C TRP A 415 -0.36 3.71 -7.67
N SER A 416 -0.29 4.36 -8.86
CA SER A 416 0.62 5.50 -9.04
C SER A 416 0.26 6.73 -8.23
N ALA A 417 -1.00 6.84 -7.75
CA ALA A 417 -1.43 7.85 -6.81
C ALA A 417 -0.73 7.74 -5.43
N LEU A 418 -0.15 6.58 -5.09
CA LEU A 418 0.67 6.41 -3.87
C LEU A 418 1.85 7.39 -3.82
N GLY A 419 2.45 7.72 -4.97
CA GLY A 419 3.52 8.73 -5.03
C GLY A 419 3.01 10.10 -4.57
N PRO A 420 2.22 10.80 -5.41
CA PRO A 420 1.83 12.18 -5.16
C PRO A 420 0.87 12.35 -3.99
N ILE A 421 0.20 11.31 -3.49
CA ILE A 421 -0.67 11.41 -2.32
C ILE A 421 0.06 10.86 -1.08
N SER A 422 0.29 9.56 -1.02
CA SER A 422 0.78 8.92 0.21
C SER A 422 2.24 9.26 0.51
N LEU A 423 3.18 9.04 -0.42
CA LEU A 423 4.59 9.39 -0.19
C LEU A 423 4.80 10.91 -0.03
N PHE A 424 3.97 11.73 -0.68
CA PHE A 424 4.04 13.17 -0.48
C PHE A 424 3.68 13.54 0.97
N ILE A 425 2.56 13.07 1.49
CA ILE A 425 2.13 13.33 2.87
C ILE A 425 3.11 12.69 3.86
N GLU A 426 3.40 11.40 3.68
CA GLU A 426 4.09 10.59 4.67
C GLU A 426 5.61 10.86 4.72
N ASN A 427 6.23 11.06 3.56
CA ASN A 427 7.69 11.14 3.45
C ASN A 427 8.19 12.53 3.08
N VAL A 428 7.64 13.20 2.06
CA VAL A 428 8.14 14.53 1.66
C VAL A 428 7.70 15.61 2.63
N LEU A 429 6.41 15.70 2.96
CA LEU A 429 5.95 16.54 4.08
C LEU A 429 6.41 15.99 5.42
N GLY A 430 6.56 14.64 5.51
CA GLY A 430 7.13 13.95 6.65
C GLY A 430 6.15 13.52 7.75
N PHE A 431 4.85 13.49 7.49
CA PHE A 431 3.84 12.96 8.44
C PHE A 431 3.82 11.42 8.37
N TYR A 432 4.92 10.78 8.78
CA TYR A 432 5.18 9.36 8.54
C TYR A 432 4.33 8.41 9.38
N ASN A 433 3.72 8.90 10.47
CA ASN A 433 2.79 8.11 11.28
C ASN A 433 1.63 8.99 11.75
N ILE A 434 0.42 8.63 11.31
CA ILE A 434 -0.83 9.24 11.74
C ILE A 434 -1.67 8.10 12.33
N ASP A 435 -1.90 8.16 13.64
CA ASP A 435 -2.54 7.09 14.39
C ASP A 435 -3.72 7.64 15.21
N ALA A 436 -4.92 7.40 14.69
CA ALA A 436 -6.16 7.80 15.34
C ALA A 436 -6.37 7.10 16.68
N THR A 437 -5.92 5.85 16.80
CA THR A 437 -6.14 5.01 17.98
C THR A 437 -5.28 5.46 19.16
N ALA A 438 -4.05 5.88 18.87
CA ALA A 438 -3.12 6.46 19.83
C ALA A 438 -3.29 7.98 19.99
N ARG A 439 -4.17 8.62 19.20
CA ARG A 439 -4.26 10.09 19.06
C ARG A 439 -2.89 10.72 18.87
N LEU A 440 -2.13 10.23 17.90
CA LEU A 440 -0.73 10.57 17.66
C LEU A 440 -0.51 10.96 16.20
N VAL A 441 0.20 12.07 16.00
CA VAL A 441 0.79 12.42 14.70
C VAL A 441 2.29 12.56 14.90
N GLU A 442 3.07 11.79 14.14
CA GLU A 442 4.53 11.88 14.11
C GLU A 442 4.98 12.55 12.82
N TRP A 443 5.66 13.66 12.97
CA TRP A 443 6.11 14.50 11.89
C TRP A 443 7.64 14.61 11.90
N ARG A 444 8.26 14.17 10.83
CA ARG A 444 9.65 14.46 10.53
C ARG A 444 9.72 15.70 9.64
N LYS A 445 9.78 16.86 10.28
CA LYS A 445 9.93 18.14 9.58
C LYS A 445 11.33 18.26 9.03
N THR A 446 11.44 18.42 7.72
CA THR A 446 12.70 18.62 7.00
C THR A 446 12.66 19.95 6.22
N GLY A 447 13.84 20.54 6.01
CA GLY A 447 13.96 21.71 5.14
C GLY A 447 13.47 23.02 5.76
N TRP A 448 13.50 24.07 4.93
CA TRP A 448 13.13 25.46 5.23
C TRP A 448 11.87 25.83 4.47
N GLY A 449 11.24 26.91 4.89
CA GLY A 449 10.02 27.41 4.27
C GLY A 449 8.75 26.91 4.93
N GLU A 450 7.62 27.39 4.42
CA GLU A 450 6.31 26.98 4.91
C GLU A 450 6.00 25.56 4.45
N GLN A 451 5.73 24.65 5.40
CA GLN A 451 5.41 23.27 5.12
C GLN A 451 4.45 22.70 6.17
N GLY A 452 3.60 21.77 5.73
CA GLY A 452 2.63 21.15 6.62
C GLY A 452 1.41 20.62 5.88
N ILE A 453 0.33 20.48 6.62
CA ILE A 453 -0.94 19.97 6.10
C ILE A 453 -2.09 20.69 6.81
N ARG A 454 -3.09 21.11 6.04
CA ARG A 454 -4.37 21.60 6.56
C ARG A 454 -5.46 20.60 6.29
N ASN A 455 -6.57 20.72 7.01
CA ASN A 455 -7.72 19.85 6.87
C ASN A 455 -7.38 18.35 7.03
N LEU A 456 -6.36 18.01 7.81
CA LEU A 456 -6.06 16.62 8.12
C LEU A 456 -7.14 16.05 9.06
N ARG A 457 -7.71 14.91 8.67
CA ARG A 457 -8.70 14.18 9.46
C ARG A 457 -8.16 12.80 9.79
N PHE A 458 -8.18 12.44 11.08
CA PHE A 458 -7.83 11.10 11.52
C PHE A 458 -8.67 10.73 12.73
N GLY A 459 -9.34 9.59 12.67
CA GLY A 459 -10.37 9.24 13.63
C GLY A 459 -11.42 10.35 13.74
N ASP A 460 -11.60 10.85 14.96
CA ASP A 460 -12.50 11.95 15.27
C ASP A 460 -11.80 13.34 15.39
N VAL A 461 -10.53 13.43 15.01
CA VAL A 461 -9.72 14.66 15.04
C VAL A 461 -9.72 15.33 13.67
N HIS A 462 -9.93 16.65 13.67
CA HIS A 462 -9.72 17.52 12.51
C HIS A 462 -8.71 18.59 12.87
N THR A 463 -7.61 18.71 12.10
CA THR A 463 -6.49 19.57 12.47
C THR A 463 -5.76 20.16 11.27
N ASP A 464 -5.24 21.37 11.45
CA ASP A 464 -4.22 22.00 10.61
C ASP A 464 -2.89 21.99 11.36
N ILE A 465 -1.82 21.58 10.68
CA ILE A 465 -0.45 21.56 11.22
C ILE A 465 0.46 22.21 10.18
N VAL A 466 0.92 23.42 10.43
CA VAL A 466 1.78 24.16 9.48
C VAL A 466 2.96 24.79 10.22
N ALA A 467 4.16 24.55 9.70
CA ALA A 467 5.38 25.20 10.17
C ALA A 467 5.83 26.30 9.22
N ASP A 468 6.31 27.40 9.80
CA ASP A 468 7.07 28.46 9.14
C ASP A 468 8.36 28.66 9.96
N GLY A 469 9.48 28.27 9.37
CA GLY A 469 10.76 28.16 10.09
C GLY A 469 10.63 27.22 11.29
N ASP A 470 10.99 27.72 12.48
CA ASP A 470 10.94 26.95 13.73
C ASP A 470 9.59 27.06 14.47
N THR A 471 8.62 27.78 13.91
CA THR A 471 7.30 27.94 14.53
C THR A 471 6.30 26.99 13.87
N VAL A 472 5.75 26.07 14.66
CA VAL A 472 4.65 25.19 14.25
C VAL A 472 3.35 25.76 14.78
N ARG A 473 2.43 26.10 13.87
CA ARG A 473 1.05 26.52 14.19
C ARG A 473 0.12 25.34 14.02
N VAL A 474 -0.73 25.13 15.01
CA VAL A 474 -1.73 24.07 15.01
C VAL A 474 -3.09 24.65 15.31
N VAL A 475 -4.07 24.27 14.49
CA VAL A 475 -5.50 24.49 14.78
C VAL A 475 -6.13 23.10 14.87
N SER A 476 -6.80 22.79 15.96
CA SER A 476 -7.42 21.47 16.14
C SER A 476 -8.76 21.58 16.83
N ASP A 477 -9.69 20.71 16.48
CA ASP A 477 -10.98 20.58 17.16
C ASP A 477 -10.92 19.72 18.43
N LYS A 478 -9.89 18.85 18.53
CA LYS A 478 -9.70 17.92 19.64
C LYS A 478 -8.24 17.82 20.07
N GLU A 479 -8.02 17.21 21.22
CA GLU A 479 -6.68 16.98 21.75
C GLU A 479 -6.03 15.74 21.15
N TYR A 480 -4.72 15.83 20.92
CA TYR A 480 -3.86 14.72 20.50
C TYR A 480 -2.39 15.02 20.83
N VAL A 481 -1.49 14.08 20.54
CA VAL A 481 -0.04 14.27 20.67
C VAL A 481 0.56 14.50 19.29
N LEU A 482 1.21 15.65 19.09
CA LEU A 482 2.06 15.91 17.93
C LEU A 482 3.52 15.66 18.31
N LYS A 483 4.21 14.76 17.62
CA LYS A 483 5.64 14.52 17.81
C LYS A 483 6.40 15.04 16.59
N VAL A 484 7.14 16.13 16.76
CA VAL A 484 7.96 16.74 15.71
C VAL A 484 9.42 16.42 15.97
N ASN A 485 10.09 15.77 15.01
CA ASN A 485 11.50 15.41 15.11
C ASN A 485 11.85 14.72 16.45
N GLY A 486 10.99 13.81 16.89
CA GLY A 486 11.15 13.07 18.16
C GLY A 486 10.62 13.78 19.40
N LYS A 487 10.40 15.11 19.38
CA LYS A 487 9.91 15.89 20.52
C LYS A 487 8.39 15.93 20.56
N LYS A 488 7.81 15.58 21.72
CA LYS A 488 6.35 15.54 21.93
C LYS A 488 5.77 16.91 22.33
N TYR A 489 4.67 17.28 21.70
CA TYR A 489 3.86 18.44 22.00
C TYR A 489 2.41 17.99 22.25
N LYS A 490 1.82 18.46 23.36
CA LYS A 490 0.42 18.21 23.68
C LYS A 490 -0.43 19.24 22.92
N VAL A 491 -1.15 18.82 21.91
CA VAL A 491 -2.12 19.63 21.20
C VAL A 491 -3.43 19.62 21.96
N LYS A 492 -4.02 20.79 22.17
CA LYS A 492 -5.38 20.95 22.75
C LYS A 492 -6.33 21.44 21.66
N ALA A 493 -7.61 21.36 21.90
CA ALA A 493 -8.60 22.02 21.05
C ALA A 493 -8.35 23.54 20.99
N GLY A 494 -8.52 24.15 19.81
CA GLY A 494 -8.27 25.56 19.53
C GLY A 494 -6.97 25.80 18.78
N THR A 495 -6.54 27.08 18.75
CA THR A 495 -5.33 27.54 18.04
C THR A 495 -4.15 27.62 19.00
N GLN A 496 -3.00 27.10 18.60
CA GLN A 496 -1.77 27.17 19.38
C GLN A 496 -0.52 27.22 18.48
N ALA A 497 0.60 27.63 19.06
CA ALA A 497 1.88 27.60 18.37
C ALA A 497 2.97 27.02 19.28
N PHE A 498 3.89 26.28 18.67
CA PHE A 498 5.05 25.68 19.33
C PHE A 498 6.32 26.15 18.64
N THR A 499 7.37 26.42 19.40
CA THR A 499 8.70 26.67 18.85
C THR A 499 9.51 25.36 18.89
N LEU A 500 10.02 24.98 17.76
CA LEU A 500 10.97 23.86 17.63
C LEU A 500 12.32 24.34 18.18
N LYS A 501 12.89 23.63 19.15
CA LYS A 501 14.22 23.91 19.72
C LYS A 501 15.14 22.75 19.48
#